data_f5e52e8dbe6da3b962f9ec37c01dc0e5
#
_entry.id   f5e52e8dbe6da3b962f9ec37c01dc0e5
#
_cell.length_a   1.000
_cell.length_b   1.000
_cell.length_c   1.000
_cell.angle_alpha   90.00
_cell.angle_beta   90.00
_cell.angle_gamma   90.00
#
_symmetry.space_group_name_H-M   'P 1'
#
loop_
_entity.id
_entity.type
_entity.pdbx_description
1 polymer ?
#
loop_
_entity_poly.entity_id
_entity_poly.type
_entity_poly.pdbx_seq_one_letter_code
_entity_poly.pdbx_strand_id
1 'polypeptide(L)'
;MGIHCYESEIGNNNIFVDGDYTVSQNILPKEKILNIYENMCNYYYIKNLITYKLRLHNFILETLPYYEWTPEEEQEFFIVLGDTSEFLDEQINYYKAAIDVFPNSIDAKRLKWAYIKCIVIKFFRELFPVNN
;
A
#
# COMPACT_ATOMS: atom_id res chain seq x y z
N MET A 1 2.83 -13.09 -4.48
CA MET A 1 2.03 -13.08 -4.94
C MET A 1 1.47 -13.35 -4.93
N GLY A 2 2.25 -13.22 -4.63
CA GLY A 2 1.24 -13.21 -5.07
C GLY A 2 1.05 -13.75 -4.88
N ILE A 3 1.19 -13.55 -4.90
CA ILE A 3 0.47 -13.67 -5.04
C ILE A 3 0.59 -14.46 -4.95
N HIS A 4 1.02 -14.78 -4.57
CA HIS A 4 0.61 -15.29 -4.89
C HIS A 4 0.38 -15.93 -4.76
N CYS A 5 1.03 -15.96 -4.61
CA CYS A 5 0.40 -16.30 -4.90
C CYS A 5 0.30 -17.08 -4.77
N TYR A 6 0.68 -17.35 -4.56
CA TYR A 6 0.03 -17.65 -4.76
C TYR A 6 -0.13 -18.42 -4.93
N GLU A 7 0.51 -18.51 -4.85
CA GLU A 7 0.02 -18.83 -5.34
C GLU A 7 -0.42 -19.36 -5.44
N SER A 8 0.08 -19.42 -5.33
CA SER A 8 -0.58 -19.55 -5.74
C SER A 8 -1.03 -19.99 -5.72
N GLU A 9 -0.83 -19.87 -5.86
CA GLU A 9 -1.56 -19.72 -6.20
C GLU A 9 -1.94 -19.86 -6.42
N ILE A 10 -1.57 -19.88 -6.42
CA ILE A 10 -2.12 -19.58 -6.92
C ILE A 10 -2.07 -19.99 -7.29
N GLY A 11 -1.63 -19.95 -7.37
CA GLY A 11 -1.92 -19.88 -8.15
C GLY A 11 -1.60 -20.04 -8.43
N ASN A 12 -1.76 -19.99 -8.76
CA ASN A 12 -1.79 -19.62 -9.43
C ASN A 12 -1.68 -19.43 -9.58
N ASN A 13 -1.59 -19.05 -9.55
CA ASN A 13 -1.73 -18.36 -9.96
C ASN A 13 -1.49 -17.89 -9.76
N ASN A 14 -1.33 -17.56 -9.61
CA ASN A 14 -1.33 -16.74 -9.62
C ASN A 14 -1.18 -16.14 -9.17
N ILE A 15 -1.11 -15.58 -8.82
CA ILE A 15 -1.10 -14.69 -8.76
C ILE A 15 -0.16 -14.47 -8.67
N PHE A 16 0.26 -14.39 -8.61
CA PHE A 16 0.91 -13.92 -8.88
C PHE A 16 1.99 -14.11 -8.97
N VAL A 17 2.43 -14.04 -9.25
CA VAL A 17 3.22 -14.07 -9.75
C VAL A 17 4.16 -13.77 -9.83
N ASP A 18 4.84 -13.63 -9.91
CA ASP A 18 5.37 -13.16 -10.27
C ASP A 18 5.44 -12.75 -10.69
N GLY A 19 5.70 -12.49 -10.26
CA GLY A 19 5.20 -11.79 -11.11
C GLY A 19 4.58 -12.22 -12.01
N ASP A 20 4.44 -12.99 -12.10
CA ASP A 20 3.88 -13.18 -13.14
C ASP A 20 2.49 -12.97 -13.25
N TYR A 21 2.15 -12.10 -12.86
CA TYR A 21 0.86 -11.55 -12.86
C TYR A 21 0.63 -10.95 -14.19
N THR A 22 0.03 -11.72 -15.02
CA THR A 22 -0.19 -11.17 -16.31
C THR A 22 -1.53 -10.53 -16.34
N VAL A 23 -1.59 -9.47 -17.10
CA VAL A 23 -2.73 -8.65 -17.15
C VAL A 23 -3.74 -9.10 -18.16
N SER A 24 -3.33 -9.88 -19.14
CA SER A 24 -4.15 -10.03 -20.32
C SER A 24 -5.34 -10.93 -20.11
N GLN A 25 -5.14 -12.13 -19.59
CA GLN A 25 -6.19 -13.10 -19.60
C GLN A 25 -6.57 -13.61 -18.26
N ASN A 26 -5.68 -13.46 -17.29
CA ASN A 26 -5.84 -14.07 -15.98
C ASN A 26 -6.01 -13.04 -14.90
N ILE A 27 -6.60 -11.89 -15.24
CA ILE A 27 -6.88 -10.87 -14.24
C ILE A 27 -7.97 -11.39 -13.32
N LEU A 28 -7.67 -11.39 -12.04
CA LEU A 28 -8.64 -11.80 -11.03
C LEU A 28 -9.74 -10.75 -10.91
N PRO A 29 -10.96 -11.16 -10.54
CA PRO A 29 -12.00 -10.19 -10.23
C PRO A 29 -11.57 -9.28 -9.09
N LYS A 30 -12.06 -8.05 -9.13
CA LYS A 30 -11.74 -7.04 -8.13
C LYS A 30 -12.01 -7.53 -6.72
N GLU A 31 -13.11 -8.26 -6.51
CA GLU A 31 -13.46 -8.78 -5.19
C GLU A 31 -12.39 -9.70 -4.63
N LYS A 32 -11.81 -10.54 -5.48
CA LYS A 32 -10.75 -11.44 -5.04
C LYS A 32 -9.49 -10.69 -4.68
N ILE A 33 -9.18 -9.65 -5.45
CA ILE A 33 -8.03 -8.79 -5.15
C ILE A 33 -8.24 -8.13 -3.78
N LEU A 34 -9.44 -7.62 -3.52
CA LEU A 34 -9.73 -6.99 -2.23
C LEU A 34 -9.64 -7.99 -1.08
N ASN A 35 -10.08 -9.23 -1.30
CA ASN A 35 -9.96 -10.25 -0.27
C ASN A 35 -8.51 -10.58 0.06
N ILE A 36 -7.67 -10.70 -0.96
CA ILE A 36 -6.24 -10.93 -0.75
C ILE A 36 -5.62 -9.75 0.00
N TYR A 37 -5.97 -8.55 -0.43
CA TYR A 37 -5.49 -7.33 0.21
C TYR A 37 -5.87 -7.29 1.70
N GLU A 38 -7.13 -7.59 2.02
CA GLU A 38 -7.58 -7.58 3.41
C GLU A 38 -6.85 -8.60 4.26
N ASN A 39 -6.61 -9.78 3.70
CA ASN A 39 -5.85 -10.80 4.41
C ASN A 39 -4.42 -10.34 4.69
N MET A 40 -3.79 -9.71 3.72
CA MET A 40 -2.44 -9.19 3.91
C MET A 40 -2.40 -8.08 4.96
N CYS A 41 -3.40 -7.20 4.94
CA CYS A 41 -3.51 -6.15 5.94
C CYS A 41 -3.67 -6.75 7.34
N ASN A 42 -4.48 -7.80 7.45
CA ASN A 42 -4.67 -8.47 8.72
C ASN A 42 -3.36 -9.06 9.24
N TYR A 43 -2.60 -9.72 8.37
CA TYR A 43 -1.32 -10.27 8.77
C TYR A 43 -0.33 -9.19 9.17
N TYR A 44 -0.30 -8.08 8.46
CA TYR A 44 0.66 -7.03 8.77
C TYR A 44 0.25 -6.18 9.97
N TYR A 45 -0.99 -5.67 9.97
CA TYR A 45 -1.42 -4.72 11.00
C TYR A 45 -1.87 -5.39 12.29
N ILE A 46 -2.60 -6.50 12.19
CA ILE A 46 -3.21 -7.11 13.36
C ILE A 46 -2.26 -8.13 13.97
N LYS A 47 -1.66 -8.96 13.14
CA LYS A 47 -0.76 -10.01 13.63
C LYS A 47 0.69 -9.58 13.69
N ASN A 48 1.01 -8.36 13.28
CA ASN A 48 2.34 -7.77 13.35
C ASN A 48 3.41 -8.60 12.66
N LEU A 49 3.06 -9.25 11.55
CA LEU A 49 4.03 -10.03 10.80
C LEU A 49 4.77 -9.12 9.83
N ILE A 50 5.97 -8.73 10.24
CA ILE A 50 6.76 -7.75 9.50
C ILE A 50 7.10 -8.20 8.09
N THR A 51 7.14 -9.53 7.85
CA THR A 51 7.40 -10.04 6.52
C THR A 51 6.34 -9.63 5.51
N TYR A 52 5.15 -9.26 5.97
CA TYR A 52 4.08 -8.82 5.09
C TYR A 52 4.18 -7.34 4.70
N LYS A 53 5.09 -6.58 5.31
CA LYS A 53 5.23 -5.17 4.99
C LYS A 53 5.54 -4.96 3.50
N LEU A 54 6.60 -5.59 3.03
CA LEU A 54 7.00 -5.45 1.64
C LEU A 54 6.04 -6.15 0.69
N ARG A 55 5.52 -7.30 1.10
CA ARG A 55 4.55 -8.02 0.29
C ARG A 55 3.30 -7.19 0.04
N LEU A 56 2.78 -6.57 1.10
CA LEU A 56 1.58 -5.74 1.01
C LEU A 56 1.85 -4.52 0.13
N HIS A 57 2.97 -3.87 0.33
CA HIS A 57 3.35 -2.71 -0.47
C HIS A 57 3.41 -3.06 -1.95
N ASN A 58 4.12 -4.13 -2.28
CA ASN A 58 4.28 -4.54 -3.67
C ASN A 58 2.97 -5.01 -4.28
N PHE A 59 2.15 -5.70 -3.49
CA PHE A 59 0.85 -6.16 -3.97
C PHE A 59 -0.01 -4.99 -4.42
N ILE A 60 -0.04 -3.93 -3.61
CA ILE A 60 -0.82 -2.74 -3.96
C ILE A 60 -0.28 -2.09 -5.23
N LEU A 61 1.04 -1.92 -5.32
CA LEU A 61 1.64 -1.31 -6.51
C LEU A 61 1.34 -2.11 -7.78
N GLU A 62 1.34 -3.43 -7.67
CA GLU A 62 1.11 -4.28 -8.82
C GLU A 62 -0.34 -4.31 -9.26
N THR A 63 -1.26 -4.17 -8.32
CA THR A 63 -2.68 -4.29 -8.66
C THR A 63 -3.36 -2.95 -8.93
N LEU A 64 -2.81 -1.86 -8.38
CA LEU A 64 -3.45 -0.56 -8.44
C LEU A 64 -3.78 -0.11 -9.88
N PRO A 65 -2.89 -0.28 -10.87
CA PRO A 65 -3.18 0.23 -12.22
C PRO A 65 -4.17 -0.60 -13.02
N TYR A 66 -4.57 -1.77 -12.54
CA TYR A 66 -5.34 -2.69 -13.38
C TYR A 66 -6.83 -2.73 -13.07
N TYR A 67 -7.31 -1.93 -12.12
CA TYR A 67 -8.71 -1.92 -11.72
C TYR A 67 -9.16 -0.49 -11.53
N GLU A 68 -10.47 -0.30 -11.58
CA GLU A 68 -11.04 1.00 -11.21
C GLU A 68 -11.41 0.98 -9.75
N TRP A 69 -10.95 1.97 -9.02
CA TRP A 69 -11.11 2.04 -7.58
C TRP A 69 -11.97 3.24 -7.21
N THR A 70 -12.79 3.07 -6.18
CA THR A 70 -13.50 4.22 -5.62
C THR A 70 -12.50 5.13 -4.91
N PRO A 71 -12.87 6.42 -4.69
CA PRO A 71 -11.98 7.30 -3.91
C PRO A 71 -11.65 6.75 -2.52
N GLU A 72 -12.60 6.08 -1.87
CA GLU A 72 -12.35 5.47 -0.56
C GLU A 72 -11.32 4.36 -0.65
N GLU A 73 -11.44 3.51 -1.67
CA GLU A 73 -10.48 2.42 -1.87
C GLU A 73 -9.10 2.96 -2.19
N GLU A 74 -9.04 3.93 -3.06
CA GLU A 74 -7.78 4.53 -3.45
C GLU A 74 -7.10 5.21 -2.28
N GLN A 75 -7.88 5.93 -1.47
CA GLN A 75 -7.35 6.58 -0.27
C GLN A 75 -6.74 5.55 0.67
N GLU A 76 -7.45 4.44 0.90
CA GLU A 76 -6.95 3.39 1.78
C GLU A 76 -5.65 2.80 1.25
N PHE A 77 -5.57 2.55 -0.05
CA PHE A 77 -4.36 2.00 -0.64
C PHE A 77 -3.18 2.95 -0.47
N PHE A 78 -3.39 4.24 -0.66
CA PHE A 78 -2.30 5.22 -0.46
C PHE A 78 -1.87 5.31 1.00
N ILE A 79 -2.82 5.20 1.94
CA ILE A 79 -2.47 5.16 3.36
C ILE A 79 -1.57 3.96 3.65
N VAL A 80 -1.95 2.79 3.15
CA VAL A 80 -1.17 1.58 3.38
C VAL A 80 0.18 1.67 2.69
N LEU A 81 0.23 2.23 1.49
CA LEU A 81 1.52 2.44 0.82
C LEU A 81 2.44 3.35 1.63
N GLY A 82 1.87 4.40 2.23
CA GLY A 82 2.65 5.25 3.12
C GLY A 82 3.13 4.51 4.36
N ASP A 83 2.23 3.74 4.98
CA ASP A 83 2.59 2.98 6.18
C ASP A 83 3.66 1.94 5.92
N THR A 84 3.70 1.39 4.71
CA THR A 84 4.63 0.32 4.36
C THR A 84 5.86 0.81 3.61
N SER A 85 5.97 2.12 3.37
CA SER A 85 7.15 2.69 2.72
C SER A 85 8.33 2.68 3.66
N GLU A 86 9.52 2.43 3.10
CA GLU A 86 10.74 2.42 3.89
C GLU A 86 11.38 3.79 4.00
N PHE A 87 11.06 4.69 3.09
CA PHE A 87 11.69 6.00 3.04
C PHE A 87 10.70 7.09 3.37
N LEU A 88 11.15 8.06 4.13
CA LEU A 88 10.30 9.14 4.61
C LEU A 88 9.70 9.95 3.47
N ASP A 89 10.47 10.20 2.41
CA ASP A 89 9.96 10.94 1.26
C ASP A 89 8.82 10.22 0.57
N GLU A 90 8.93 8.89 0.45
CA GLU A 90 7.84 8.10 -0.13
C GLU A 90 6.60 8.14 0.76
N GLN A 91 6.81 8.03 2.07
CA GLN A 91 5.71 8.07 3.03
C GLN A 91 4.95 9.39 2.92
N ILE A 92 5.69 10.49 2.83
CA ILE A 92 5.10 11.83 2.69
C ILE A 92 4.27 11.90 1.41
N ASN A 93 4.83 11.42 0.30
CA ASN A 93 4.15 11.48 -0.99
C ASN A 93 2.88 10.65 -1.00
N TYR A 94 2.90 9.45 -0.42
CA TYR A 94 1.72 8.60 -0.38
C TYR A 94 0.64 9.17 0.53
N TYR A 95 1.02 9.71 1.69
CA TYR A 95 0.03 10.33 2.57
C TYR A 95 -0.60 11.55 1.92
N LYS A 96 0.19 12.34 1.20
CA LYS A 96 -0.35 13.47 0.47
C LYS A 96 -1.34 13.01 -0.60
N ALA A 97 -0.98 11.98 -1.36
CA ALA A 97 -1.87 11.41 -2.37
C ALA A 97 -3.17 10.91 -1.73
N ALA A 98 -3.08 10.27 -0.58
CA ALA A 98 -4.27 9.79 0.13
C ALA A 98 -5.19 10.94 0.53
N ILE A 99 -4.64 12.03 1.00
CA ILE A 99 -5.44 13.20 1.36
C ILE A 99 -6.08 13.80 0.11
N ASP A 100 -5.31 13.92 -0.96
CA ASP A 100 -5.76 14.61 -2.17
C ASP A 100 -6.87 13.85 -2.89
N VAL A 101 -6.88 12.52 -2.81
CA VAL A 101 -7.86 11.72 -3.55
C VAL A 101 -9.25 11.80 -2.91
N PHE A 102 -9.32 12.03 -1.60
CA PHE A 102 -10.61 12.12 -0.91
C PHE A 102 -10.46 13.06 0.29
N PRO A 103 -10.32 14.40 0.05
CA PRO A 103 -9.86 15.32 1.08
C PRO A 103 -10.87 15.57 2.21
N ASN A 104 -12.15 15.30 1.96
CA ASN A 104 -13.16 15.57 2.98
C ASN A 104 -13.51 14.36 3.84
N SER A 105 -12.81 13.25 3.64
CA SER A 105 -13.07 12.05 4.42
C SER A 105 -12.55 12.20 5.85
N ILE A 106 -13.06 11.36 6.74
CA ILE A 106 -12.56 11.29 8.11
C ILE A 106 -11.11 10.86 8.13
N ASP A 107 -10.77 9.91 7.27
CA ASP A 107 -9.40 9.41 7.19
C ASP A 107 -8.43 10.50 6.73
N ALA A 108 -8.84 11.34 5.78
CA ALA A 108 -8.00 12.45 5.35
C ALA A 108 -7.72 13.41 6.51
N LYS A 109 -8.73 13.68 7.33
CA LYS A 109 -8.55 14.59 8.47
C LYS A 109 -7.58 14.02 9.49
N ARG A 110 -7.69 12.72 9.76
CA ARG A 110 -6.75 12.07 10.68
C ARG A 110 -5.34 12.02 10.08
N LEU A 111 -5.27 11.77 8.80
CA LEU A 111 -4.00 11.58 8.11
C LEU A 111 -3.20 12.87 8.02
N LYS A 112 -3.87 14.03 8.07
CA LYS A 112 -3.18 15.31 8.05
C LYS A 112 -2.14 15.42 9.17
N TRP A 113 -2.46 14.90 10.34
CA TRP A 113 -1.51 14.95 11.45
C TRP A 113 -0.30 14.05 11.18
N ALA A 114 -0.52 12.84 10.64
CA ALA A 114 0.58 11.96 10.30
C ALA A 114 1.46 12.58 9.20
N TYR A 115 0.82 13.21 8.23
CA TYR A 115 1.51 13.89 7.14
C TYR A 115 2.38 15.02 7.68
N ILE A 116 1.80 15.88 8.53
CA ILE A 116 2.54 17.00 9.13
C ILE A 116 3.71 16.48 9.97
N LYS A 117 3.47 15.41 10.73
CA LYS A 117 4.53 14.79 11.54
C LYS A 117 5.70 14.36 10.66
N CYS A 118 5.41 13.74 9.52
CA CYS A 118 6.46 13.31 8.60
C CYS A 118 7.24 14.50 8.05
N ILE A 119 6.55 15.58 7.71
CA ILE A 119 7.22 16.79 7.20
C ILE A 119 8.11 17.39 8.28
N VAL A 120 7.64 17.44 9.52
CA VAL A 120 8.43 17.97 10.62
C VAL A 120 9.68 17.11 10.84
N ILE A 121 9.53 15.79 10.81
CA ILE A 121 10.66 14.88 10.97
C ILE A 121 11.69 15.12 9.85
N LYS A 122 11.20 15.24 8.61
CA LYS A 122 12.09 15.49 7.47
C LYS A 122 12.84 16.81 7.66
N PHE A 123 12.13 17.85 8.08
CA PHE A 123 12.73 19.15 8.30
C PHE A 123 13.84 19.07 9.34
N PHE A 124 13.59 18.41 10.48
CA PHE A 124 14.61 18.25 11.51
C PHE A 124 15.80 17.42 11.04
N ARG A 125 15.57 16.40 10.23
CA ARG A 125 16.68 15.61 9.69
C ARG A 125 17.57 16.43 8.77
N GLU A 126 16.98 17.38 8.05
CA GLU A 126 17.75 18.26 7.18
C GLU A 126 18.52 19.30 7.96
N LEU A 127 17.94 19.81 9.06
CA LEU A 127 18.62 20.80 9.90
C LEU A 127 19.70 20.19 10.78
N PHE A 128 19.46 18.96 11.27
CA PHE A 128 20.36 18.30 12.21
C PHE A 128 20.72 16.93 11.65
N PRO A 129 21.53 16.90 10.58
CA PRO A 129 21.86 15.63 9.96
C PRO A 129 22.63 14.73 10.93
N VAL A 130 22.30 13.45 10.89
CA VAL A 130 22.97 12.44 11.71
C VAL A 130 24.17 11.95 10.93
N ASN A 131 25.36 12.10 11.52
CA ASN A 131 26.58 11.59 10.92
C ASN A 131 26.82 10.20 11.46
N ASN A 132 26.86 9.22 10.56
CA ASN A 132 27.11 7.85 10.98
C ASN A 132 28.43 7.36 10.44
#